data_f5b2840d10597bbaf85a1277ca769489
#
_entry.id   f5b2840d10597bbaf85a1277ca769489
#
_cell.length_a   1.000
_cell.length_b   1.000
_cell.length_c   1.000
_cell.angle_alpha   90.00
_cell.angle_beta   90.00
_cell.angle_gamma   90.00
#
_symmetry.space_group_name_H-M   'P 1'
#
loop_
_entity.id
_entity.type
_entity.pdbx_description
1 polymer ?
#
loop_
_entity_poly.entity_id
_entity_poly.type
_entity_poly.pdbx_seq_one_letter_code
_entity_poly.pdbx_strand_id
1 'polypeptide(L)'
;MATYAIGDVQGCYPELQRLLEKLRFDPAQDRLWFCGDLVNRGGQSLDTLRLIHGLRESAIVTLGNHDLSLLAIALRKQDAQARVNPELREVLFADDAPVLFEWLRSQKLLHHDEALGWTMVHAGLAPIWTLRQAQRCAQEIERELSSPRYTRLLKNLFGNRPAAWSSRLQGIERMRASINTLTRMRFCDVNGRIDFEGKGAPGTQKPGMYPWFEVPGIRRREMRVVCGHWSALGRFAGLGVYGIDTGCVWGGKLTALRLDVEEPQYITVDAEPHRKRLAGEGD
;
A
#
# COMPACT_ATOMS: atom_id res chain seq x y z
N MET A 1 11.22 -22.52 3.86
CA MET A 1 10.52 -21.27 4.28
C MET A 1 10.49 -20.36 3.08
N ALA A 2 9.32 -20.09 2.55
CA ALA A 2 9.17 -19.16 1.44
C ALA A 2 8.63 -17.80 1.94
N THR A 3 8.99 -16.73 1.23
CA THR A 3 8.47 -15.38 1.51
C THR A 3 7.84 -14.82 0.26
N TYR A 4 6.57 -14.45 0.34
CA TYR A 4 5.77 -13.93 -0.77
C TYR A 4 5.28 -12.52 -0.48
N ALA A 5 5.56 -11.56 -1.36
CA ALA A 5 4.88 -10.27 -1.35
C ALA A 5 3.61 -10.34 -2.21
N ILE A 6 2.49 -9.85 -1.68
CA ILE A 6 1.18 -9.84 -2.34
C ILE A 6 0.79 -8.38 -2.61
N GLY A 7 0.36 -8.10 -3.83
CA GLY A 7 -0.14 -6.79 -4.25
C GLY A 7 -1.49 -6.44 -3.64
N ASP A 8 -2.06 -5.33 -4.10
CA ASP A 8 -3.30 -4.76 -3.60
C ASP A 8 -4.46 -5.76 -3.67
N VAL A 9 -5.00 -6.11 -2.49
CA VAL A 9 -6.11 -7.06 -2.37
C VAL A 9 -7.46 -6.36 -2.56
N GLN A 10 -7.61 -5.19 -1.98
CA GLN A 10 -8.78 -4.32 -2.10
C GLN A 10 -10.14 -5.05 -1.86
N GLY A 11 -10.22 -6.00 -0.92
CA GLY A 11 -11.44 -6.75 -0.64
C GLY A 11 -11.74 -7.89 -1.65
N CYS A 12 -10.81 -8.26 -2.51
CA CYS A 12 -10.90 -9.40 -3.44
C CYS A 12 -10.58 -10.70 -2.67
N TYR A 13 -11.43 -11.04 -1.71
CA TYR A 13 -11.24 -12.18 -0.81
C TYR A 13 -11.15 -13.54 -1.53
N PRO A 14 -12.02 -13.86 -2.51
CA PRO A 14 -11.93 -15.13 -3.22
C PRO A 14 -10.62 -15.30 -4.00
N GLU A 15 -10.11 -14.20 -4.57
CA GLU A 15 -8.83 -14.20 -5.28
C GLU A 15 -7.68 -14.43 -4.30
N LEU A 16 -7.74 -13.83 -3.12
CA LEU A 16 -6.74 -14.05 -2.07
C LEU A 16 -6.72 -15.51 -1.62
N GLN A 17 -7.88 -16.13 -1.40
CA GLN A 17 -7.97 -17.54 -1.04
C GLN A 17 -7.34 -18.43 -2.13
N ARG A 18 -7.75 -18.23 -3.39
CA ARG A 18 -7.18 -19.00 -4.53
C ARG A 18 -5.67 -18.79 -4.68
N LEU A 19 -5.18 -17.59 -4.39
CA LEU A 19 -3.74 -17.33 -4.44
C LEU A 19 -3.02 -18.10 -3.34
N LEU A 20 -3.50 -18.07 -2.10
CA LEU A 20 -2.92 -18.82 -0.98
C LEU A 20 -2.93 -20.34 -1.23
N GLU A 21 -4.02 -20.89 -1.78
CA GLU A 21 -4.09 -22.29 -2.22
C GLU A 21 -3.05 -22.60 -3.30
N LYS A 22 -2.93 -21.74 -4.32
CA LYS A 22 -1.94 -21.91 -5.40
C LYS A 22 -0.51 -21.86 -4.90
N LEU A 23 -0.23 -21.01 -3.92
CA LEU A 23 1.06 -20.93 -3.24
C LEU A 23 1.33 -22.16 -2.36
N ARG A 24 0.29 -22.94 -2.01
CA ARG A 24 0.32 -23.96 -0.97
C ARG A 24 0.89 -23.40 0.34
N PHE A 25 0.42 -22.18 0.67
CA PHE A 25 0.93 -21.42 1.80
C PHE A 25 0.73 -22.16 3.12
N ASP A 26 1.83 -22.36 3.86
CA ASP A 26 1.84 -22.92 5.19
C ASP A 26 2.26 -21.85 6.21
N PRO A 27 1.33 -21.34 7.06
CA PRO A 27 1.66 -20.27 8.01
C PRO A 27 2.70 -20.66 9.06
N ALA A 28 2.95 -21.96 9.26
CA ALA A 28 4.00 -22.45 10.17
C ALA A 28 5.41 -22.29 9.58
N GLN A 29 5.53 -22.26 8.26
CA GLN A 29 6.82 -22.26 7.57
C GLN A 29 7.04 -21.01 6.73
N ASP A 30 5.98 -20.45 6.11
CA ASP A 30 6.10 -19.40 5.13
C ASP A 30 5.77 -18.02 5.71
N ARG A 31 6.09 -16.96 4.96
CA ARG A 31 5.79 -15.57 5.30
C ARG A 31 5.10 -14.85 4.15
N LEU A 32 4.11 -14.03 4.51
CA LEU A 32 3.41 -13.16 3.59
C LEU A 32 3.74 -11.69 3.87
N TRP A 33 3.97 -10.92 2.82
CA TRP A 33 4.09 -9.47 2.86
C TRP A 33 2.97 -8.88 2.04
N PHE A 34 2.10 -8.09 2.63
CA PHE A 34 1.02 -7.39 1.92
C PHE A 34 1.42 -5.95 1.65
N CYS A 35 1.41 -5.56 0.37
CA CYS A 35 1.79 -4.21 -0.04
C CYS A 35 0.76 -3.12 0.34
N GLY A 36 -0.27 -3.45 1.10
CA GLY A 36 -1.34 -2.54 1.51
C GLY A 36 -2.55 -2.57 0.60
N ASP A 37 -3.44 -1.60 0.84
CA ASP A 37 -4.77 -1.55 0.22
C ASP A 37 -5.47 -2.91 0.34
N LEU A 38 -5.67 -3.33 1.58
CA LEU A 38 -6.36 -4.58 1.90
C LEU A 38 -7.86 -4.49 1.63
N VAL A 39 -8.41 -3.28 1.70
CA VAL A 39 -9.84 -3.00 1.73
C VAL A 39 -10.30 -2.12 0.59
N ASN A 40 -11.64 -2.11 0.40
CA ASN A 40 -12.38 -1.24 -0.50
C ASN A 40 -12.38 -1.71 -1.96
N ARG A 41 -13.54 -1.62 -2.61
CA ARG A 41 -13.82 -1.90 -4.02
C ARG A 41 -14.12 -3.37 -4.39
N GLY A 42 -13.51 -4.36 -3.75
CA GLY A 42 -13.65 -5.78 -4.10
C GLY A 42 -14.87 -6.48 -3.48
N GLY A 43 -15.58 -5.80 -2.59
CA GLY A 43 -16.85 -6.26 -2.03
C GLY A 43 -16.74 -7.06 -0.73
N GLN A 44 -15.58 -7.65 -0.39
CA GLN A 44 -15.41 -8.51 0.79
C GLN A 44 -14.24 -8.03 1.68
N SER A 45 -14.25 -6.73 2.02
CA SER A 45 -13.19 -6.13 2.86
C SER A 45 -13.15 -6.70 4.27
N LEU A 46 -14.31 -7.03 4.86
CA LEU A 46 -14.37 -7.59 6.20
C LEU A 46 -13.72 -8.99 6.27
N ASP A 47 -14.07 -9.86 5.34
CA ASP A 47 -13.49 -11.22 5.27
C ASP A 47 -11.99 -11.16 4.97
N THR A 48 -11.57 -10.24 4.10
CA THR A 48 -10.16 -10.00 3.80
C THR A 48 -9.40 -9.59 5.06
N LEU A 49 -9.90 -8.62 5.82
CA LEU A 49 -9.26 -8.17 7.07
C LEU A 49 -9.19 -9.29 8.11
N ARG A 50 -10.26 -10.05 8.28
CA ARG A 50 -10.32 -11.19 9.22
C ARG A 50 -9.32 -12.27 8.86
N LEU A 51 -9.23 -12.63 7.57
CA LEU A 51 -8.25 -13.62 7.10
C LEU A 51 -6.82 -13.15 7.38
N ILE A 52 -6.46 -11.94 6.98
CA ILE A 52 -5.10 -11.42 7.14
C ILE A 52 -4.77 -11.21 8.63
N HIS A 53 -5.73 -10.73 9.43
CA HIS A 53 -5.58 -10.67 10.89
C HIS A 53 -5.37 -12.05 11.51
N GLY A 54 -6.07 -13.08 11.04
CA GLY A 54 -5.85 -14.46 11.46
C GLY A 54 -4.45 -14.98 11.14
N LEU A 55 -3.83 -14.47 10.09
CA LEU A 55 -2.47 -14.81 9.64
C LEU A 55 -1.37 -13.89 10.20
N ARG A 56 -1.69 -12.97 11.13
CA ARG A 56 -0.79 -11.91 11.59
C ARG A 56 0.59 -12.36 12.09
N GLU A 57 0.70 -13.58 12.60
CA GLU A 57 1.98 -14.14 13.09
C GLU A 57 2.92 -14.55 11.92
N SER A 58 2.36 -14.78 10.74
CA SER A 58 3.06 -15.12 9.50
C SER A 58 2.96 -14.07 8.42
N ALA A 59 2.33 -12.92 8.72
CA ALA A 59 2.09 -11.84 7.78
C ALA A 59 2.66 -10.51 8.25
N ILE A 60 3.21 -9.74 7.30
CA ILE A 60 3.63 -8.35 7.48
C ILE A 60 2.82 -7.51 6.50
N VAL A 61 2.23 -6.42 6.99
CA VAL A 61 1.42 -5.50 6.20
C VAL A 61 2.07 -4.13 6.17
N THR A 62 2.16 -3.50 4.99
CA THR A 62 2.34 -2.05 4.88
C THR A 62 1.01 -1.41 4.55
N LEU A 63 0.66 -0.32 5.24
CA LEU A 63 -0.61 0.37 5.04
C LEU A 63 -0.65 1.09 3.70
N GLY A 64 -1.73 0.87 2.96
CA GLY A 64 -2.07 1.62 1.76
C GLY A 64 -2.97 2.83 2.06
N ASN A 65 -3.27 3.61 1.01
CA ASN A 65 -4.12 4.78 1.16
C ASN A 65 -5.58 4.41 1.47
N HIS A 66 -6.06 3.26 1.01
CA HIS A 66 -7.40 2.77 1.34
C HIS A 66 -7.50 2.32 2.80
N ASP A 67 -6.48 1.66 3.34
CA ASP A 67 -6.41 1.24 4.74
C ASP A 67 -6.41 2.45 5.67
N LEU A 68 -5.58 3.46 5.38
CA LEU A 68 -5.56 4.72 6.12
C LEU A 68 -6.89 5.48 6.01
N SER A 69 -7.54 5.42 4.84
CA SER A 69 -8.86 6.01 4.63
C SER A 69 -9.91 5.35 5.50
N LEU A 70 -9.93 4.01 5.58
CA LEU A 70 -10.83 3.26 6.46
C LEU A 70 -10.64 3.67 7.93
N LEU A 71 -9.39 3.73 8.41
CA LEU A 71 -9.08 4.17 9.78
C LEU A 71 -9.57 5.60 10.07
N ALA A 72 -9.44 6.51 9.10
CA ALA A 72 -9.94 7.89 9.26
C ALA A 72 -11.47 7.97 9.21
N ILE A 73 -12.12 7.14 8.40
CA ILE A 73 -13.59 7.05 8.34
C ILE A 73 -14.14 6.53 9.67
N ALA A 74 -13.48 5.55 10.30
CA ALA A 74 -13.86 5.01 11.60
C ALA A 74 -13.91 6.06 12.72
N LEU A 75 -13.21 7.19 12.57
CA LEU A 75 -13.25 8.31 13.52
C LEU A 75 -14.40 9.29 13.27
N ARG A 76 -15.17 9.13 12.20
CA ARG A 76 -16.30 10.02 11.89
C ARG A 76 -17.51 9.69 12.79
N LYS A 77 -18.44 10.65 12.87
CA LYS A 77 -19.74 10.39 13.53
C LYS A 77 -20.48 9.26 12.81
N GLN A 78 -21.27 8.52 13.55
CA GLN A 78 -21.98 7.33 13.05
C GLN A 78 -22.83 7.62 11.80
N ASP A 79 -23.53 8.76 11.76
CA ASP A 79 -24.30 9.18 10.56
C ASP A 79 -23.43 9.35 9.31
N ALA A 80 -22.19 9.80 9.47
CA ALA A 80 -21.25 9.94 8.37
C ALA A 80 -20.66 8.60 7.96
N GLN A 81 -20.44 7.68 8.90
CA GLN A 81 -20.03 6.30 8.63
C GLN A 81 -21.11 5.54 7.87
N ALA A 82 -22.39 5.73 8.21
CA ALA A 82 -23.50 5.09 7.52
C ALA A 82 -23.67 5.50 6.04
N ARG A 83 -23.03 6.61 5.62
CA ARG A 83 -23.07 7.11 4.24
C ARG A 83 -21.93 6.60 3.34
N VAL A 84 -20.99 5.82 3.87
CA VAL A 84 -19.95 5.19 3.05
C VAL A 84 -20.53 4.03 2.24
N ASN A 85 -19.74 3.50 1.30
CA ASN A 85 -20.18 2.36 0.50
C ASN A 85 -20.52 1.15 1.40
N PRO A 86 -21.40 0.24 0.95
CA PRO A 86 -21.87 -0.90 1.74
C PRO A 86 -20.74 -1.76 2.29
N GLU A 87 -19.72 -2.03 1.48
CA GLU A 87 -18.56 -2.83 1.84
C GLU A 87 -17.80 -2.28 3.06
N LEU A 88 -17.44 -0.99 3.04
CA LEU A 88 -16.76 -0.37 4.17
C LEU A 88 -17.68 -0.20 5.38
N ARG A 89 -18.99 -0.03 5.15
CA ARG A 89 -19.99 0.03 6.21
C ARG A 89 -20.05 -1.30 6.96
N GLU A 90 -19.97 -2.43 6.26
CA GLU A 90 -19.91 -3.75 6.88
C GLU A 90 -18.72 -3.86 7.84
N VAL A 91 -17.53 -3.40 7.44
CA VAL A 91 -16.34 -3.37 8.30
C VAL A 91 -16.54 -2.46 9.52
N LEU A 92 -17.12 -1.26 9.30
CA LEU A 92 -17.29 -0.25 10.36
C LEU A 92 -18.23 -0.70 11.48
N PHE A 93 -19.23 -1.51 11.16
CA PHE A 93 -20.27 -1.97 12.10
C PHE A 93 -20.13 -3.44 12.50
N ALA A 94 -19.04 -4.11 12.11
CA ALA A 94 -18.76 -5.47 12.56
C ALA A 94 -18.47 -5.50 14.08
N ASP A 95 -18.88 -6.56 14.76
CA ASP A 95 -18.69 -6.72 16.22
C ASP A 95 -17.20 -6.70 16.60
N ASP A 96 -16.34 -7.20 15.72
CA ASP A 96 -14.89 -7.26 15.88
C ASP A 96 -14.14 -6.04 15.27
N ALA A 97 -14.86 -5.04 14.73
CA ALA A 97 -14.25 -3.84 14.14
C ALA A 97 -13.22 -3.15 15.05
N PRO A 98 -13.45 -2.98 16.38
CA PRO A 98 -12.44 -2.38 17.25
C PRO A 98 -11.11 -3.13 17.26
N VAL A 99 -11.15 -4.46 17.26
CA VAL A 99 -9.96 -5.33 17.24
C VAL A 99 -9.24 -5.20 15.89
N LEU A 100 -9.99 -5.24 14.78
CA LEU A 100 -9.44 -5.10 13.44
C LEU A 100 -8.80 -3.72 13.22
N PHE A 101 -9.43 -2.65 13.73
CA PHE A 101 -8.87 -1.29 13.61
C PHE A 101 -7.63 -1.09 14.49
N GLU A 102 -7.59 -1.65 15.69
CA GLU A 102 -6.40 -1.60 16.52
C GLU A 102 -5.24 -2.33 15.87
N TRP A 103 -5.48 -3.52 15.35
CA TRP A 103 -4.49 -4.27 14.58
C TRP A 103 -4.05 -3.52 13.33
N LEU A 104 -4.98 -3.04 12.49
CA LEU A 104 -4.66 -2.33 11.26
C LEU A 104 -3.82 -1.07 11.53
N ARG A 105 -4.17 -0.32 12.60
CA ARG A 105 -3.45 0.87 13.04
C ARG A 105 -2.02 0.58 13.51
N SER A 106 -1.74 -0.63 13.95
CA SER A 106 -0.41 -1.07 14.38
C SER A 106 0.50 -1.54 13.23
N GLN A 107 -0.03 -1.60 12.00
CA GLN A 107 0.74 -2.07 10.86
C GLN A 107 1.75 -1.02 10.38
N LYS A 108 2.70 -1.47 9.55
CA LYS A 108 3.82 -0.67 9.07
C LYS A 108 3.43 0.25 7.91
N LEU A 109 4.27 1.21 7.59
CA LEU A 109 4.25 1.99 6.34
C LEU A 109 5.41 1.63 5.42
N LEU A 110 6.46 1.05 5.98
CA LEU A 110 7.60 0.51 5.26
C LEU A 110 8.16 -0.69 6.04
N HIS A 111 8.41 -1.78 5.34
CA HIS A 111 9.14 -2.92 5.87
C HIS A 111 10.43 -3.12 5.09
N HIS A 112 11.52 -3.37 5.79
CA HIS A 112 12.81 -3.73 5.20
C HIS A 112 13.34 -4.97 5.91
N ASP A 113 13.67 -5.97 5.12
CA ASP A 113 14.35 -7.19 5.56
C ASP A 113 15.78 -7.15 5.05
N GLU A 114 16.72 -7.00 5.96
CA GLU A 114 18.14 -6.89 5.63
C GLU A 114 18.69 -8.22 5.09
N ALA A 115 18.22 -9.36 5.62
CA ALA A 115 18.69 -10.67 5.19
C ALA A 115 18.26 -11.02 3.76
N LEU A 116 17.03 -10.67 3.40
CA LEU A 116 16.52 -10.84 2.04
C LEU A 116 16.94 -9.70 1.09
N GLY A 117 17.39 -8.55 1.62
CA GLY A 117 17.74 -7.36 0.84
C GLY A 117 16.52 -6.71 0.17
N TRP A 118 15.32 -6.88 0.72
CA TRP A 118 14.08 -6.33 0.18
C TRP A 118 13.46 -5.26 1.06
N THR A 119 12.87 -4.28 0.39
CA THR A 119 12.04 -3.24 1.03
C THR A 119 10.64 -3.32 0.46
N MET A 120 9.62 -3.40 1.31
CA MET A 120 8.22 -3.28 0.91
C MET A 120 7.68 -1.92 1.31
N VAL A 121 6.96 -1.28 0.40
CA VAL A 121 6.22 -0.03 0.59
C VAL A 121 4.95 -0.09 -0.25
N HIS A 122 3.89 0.59 0.17
CA HIS A 122 2.67 0.55 -0.62
C HIS A 122 2.83 1.20 -2.00
N ALA A 123 3.24 2.48 -2.10
CA ALA A 123 3.33 3.19 -3.37
C ALA A 123 4.75 3.47 -3.84
N GLY A 124 5.54 4.21 -3.08
CA GLY A 124 6.87 4.58 -3.53
C GLY A 124 7.73 5.30 -2.49
N LEU A 125 8.89 5.74 -2.91
CA LEU A 125 9.88 6.42 -2.07
C LEU A 125 10.29 7.74 -2.73
N ALA A 126 10.43 8.80 -1.93
CA ALA A 126 10.90 10.08 -2.47
C ALA A 126 12.29 9.92 -3.11
N PRO A 127 12.54 10.53 -4.27
CA PRO A 127 13.83 10.42 -4.97
C PRO A 127 15.03 10.81 -4.10
N ILE A 128 14.83 11.78 -3.21
CA ILE A 128 15.86 12.30 -2.31
C ILE A 128 16.11 11.45 -1.06
N TRP A 129 15.29 10.43 -0.80
CA TRP A 129 15.43 9.60 0.39
C TRP A 129 16.48 8.51 0.22
N THR A 130 17.32 8.36 1.23
CA THR A 130 18.02 7.10 1.51
C THR A 130 17.05 6.12 2.17
N LEU A 131 17.37 4.83 2.20
CA LEU A 131 16.60 3.82 2.94
C LEU A 131 16.41 4.25 4.40
N ARG A 132 17.47 4.68 5.07
CA ARG A 132 17.42 5.16 6.45
C ARG A 132 16.47 6.35 6.63
N GLN A 133 16.40 7.26 5.65
CA GLN A 133 15.47 8.39 5.70
C GLN A 133 14.02 7.91 5.51
N ALA A 134 13.77 6.98 4.59
CA ALA A 134 12.46 6.38 4.37
C ALA A 134 11.95 5.66 5.63
N GLN A 135 12.80 4.82 6.24
CA GLN A 135 12.50 4.13 7.50
C GLN A 135 12.16 5.10 8.63
N ARG A 136 12.93 6.20 8.79
CA ARG A 136 12.65 7.23 9.81
C ARG A 136 11.30 7.90 9.58
N CYS A 137 10.97 8.23 8.33
CA CYS A 137 9.69 8.85 8.00
C CYS A 137 8.51 7.89 8.27
N ALA A 138 8.65 6.61 7.92
CA ALA A 138 7.65 5.59 8.22
C ALA A 138 7.46 5.41 9.73
N GLN A 139 8.54 5.21 10.48
CA GLN A 139 8.52 5.01 11.93
C GLN A 139 7.96 6.23 12.71
N GLU A 140 8.15 7.45 12.21
CA GLU A 140 7.56 8.66 12.79
C GLU A 140 6.03 8.58 12.78
N ILE A 141 5.47 8.12 11.66
CA ILE A 141 4.02 7.98 11.47
C ILE A 141 3.48 6.75 12.21
N GLU A 142 4.16 5.62 12.13
CA GLU A 142 3.79 4.37 12.81
C GLU A 142 3.69 4.58 14.33
N ARG A 143 4.65 5.31 14.92
CA ARG A 143 4.60 5.69 16.35
C ARG A 143 3.41 6.58 16.67
N GLU A 144 3.06 7.53 15.80
CA GLU A 144 1.90 8.39 16.02
C GLU A 144 0.60 7.62 15.86
N LEU A 145 0.49 6.70 14.87
CA LEU A 145 -0.66 5.79 14.69
C LEU A 145 -0.84 4.87 15.91
N SER A 146 0.23 4.38 16.51
CA SER A 146 0.19 3.51 17.69
C SER A 146 -0.01 4.28 19.00
N SER A 147 0.11 5.60 19.01
CA SER A 147 -0.06 6.44 20.19
C SER A 147 -1.50 6.84 20.42
N PRO A 148 -1.86 7.32 21.64
CA PRO A 148 -3.18 7.92 21.91
C PRO A 148 -3.50 9.13 21.00
N ARG A 149 -2.52 9.72 20.34
CA ARG A 149 -2.68 10.87 19.44
C ARG A 149 -3.06 10.50 18.01
N TYR A 150 -3.24 9.21 17.70
CA TYR A 150 -3.58 8.74 16.34
C TYR A 150 -4.80 9.45 15.75
N THR A 151 -5.77 9.81 16.57
CA THR A 151 -6.98 10.54 16.11
C THR A 151 -6.63 11.90 15.52
N ARG A 152 -5.63 12.61 16.08
CA ARG A 152 -5.15 13.89 15.54
C ARG A 152 -4.48 13.67 14.18
N LEU A 153 -3.66 12.64 14.06
CA LEU A 153 -3.01 12.30 12.80
C LEU A 153 -4.07 11.99 11.73
N LEU A 154 -4.95 11.02 11.98
CA LEU A 154 -5.95 10.56 11.00
C LEU A 154 -6.91 11.67 10.56
N LYS A 155 -7.28 12.61 11.43
CA LYS A 155 -8.11 13.78 11.07
C LYS A 155 -7.41 14.77 10.14
N ASN A 156 -6.06 14.78 10.13
CA ASN A 156 -5.25 15.74 9.38
C ASN A 156 -4.39 15.08 8.29
N LEU A 157 -4.56 13.77 8.08
CA LEU A 157 -3.74 12.96 7.20
C LEU A 157 -3.90 13.33 5.73
N PHE A 158 -5.15 13.59 5.31
CA PHE A 158 -5.49 13.79 3.91
C PHE A 158 -5.23 15.21 3.43
N GLY A 159 -4.89 15.31 2.17
CA GLY A 159 -4.61 16.55 1.47
C GLY A 159 -3.37 16.45 0.59
N ASN A 160 -3.33 17.26 -0.46
CA ASN A 160 -2.25 17.25 -1.45
C ASN A 160 -1.12 18.24 -1.12
N ARG A 161 -1.14 18.87 0.05
CA ARG A 161 -0.12 19.82 0.49
C ARG A 161 0.44 19.44 1.86
N PRO A 162 1.77 19.46 2.02
CA PRO A 162 2.80 19.73 1.01
C PRO A 162 2.86 18.63 -0.06
N ALA A 163 3.10 19.01 -1.31
CA ALA A 163 3.21 18.07 -2.42
C ALA A 163 4.60 17.41 -2.52
N ALA A 164 5.61 17.97 -1.88
CA ALA A 164 6.97 17.43 -1.81
C ALA A 164 7.42 17.31 -0.34
N TRP A 165 8.11 16.23 -0.04
CA TRP A 165 8.76 16.09 1.25
C TRP A 165 10.03 16.96 1.31
N SER A 166 10.28 17.55 2.49
CA SER A 166 11.51 18.30 2.79
C SER A 166 11.91 18.07 4.24
N SER A 167 13.21 18.07 4.51
CA SER A 167 13.75 17.99 5.88
C SER A 167 13.35 19.19 6.77
N ARG A 168 12.92 20.29 6.16
CA ARG A 168 12.45 21.50 6.86
C ARG A 168 11.00 21.38 7.36
N LEU A 169 10.24 20.45 6.83
CA LEU A 169 8.85 20.21 7.27
C LEU A 169 8.83 19.64 8.69
N GLN A 170 7.83 20.04 9.46
CA GLN A 170 7.63 19.60 10.84
C GLN A 170 6.17 19.17 11.09
N GLY A 171 5.95 18.43 12.17
CA GLY A 171 4.62 18.03 12.64
C GLY A 171 3.75 17.39 11.57
N ILE A 172 2.48 17.78 11.51
CA ILE A 172 1.47 17.21 10.60
C ILE A 172 1.84 17.37 9.12
N GLU A 173 2.43 18.49 8.73
CA GLU A 173 2.81 18.69 7.32
C GLU A 173 3.91 17.72 6.89
N ARG A 174 4.89 17.48 7.76
CA ARG A 174 5.93 16.48 7.51
C ARG A 174 5.36 15.08 7.41
N MET A 175 4.49 14.69 8.35
CA MET A 175 3.84 13.38 8.33
C MET A 175 2.95 13.21 7.09
N ARG A 176 2.16 14.22 6.72
CA ARG A 176 1.33 14.18 5.49
C ARG A 176 2.17 14.04 4.23
N ALA A 177 3.26 14.79 4.09
CA ALA A 177 4.16 14.65 2.95
C ALA A 177 4.78 13.25 2.89
N SER A 178 5.17 12.69 4.04
CA SER A 178 5.72 11.34 4.14
C SER A 178 4.67 10.28 3.76
N ILE A 179 3.45 10.40 4.28
CA ILE A 179 2.34 9.50 3.95
C ILE A 179 1.99 9.56 2.46
N ASN A 180 1.85 10.77 1.89
CA ASN A 180 1.60 10.92 0.47
C ASN A 180 2.69 10.26 -0.39
N THR A 181 3.93 10.34 0.04
CA THR A 181 5.05 9.65 -0.63
C THR A 181 4.90 8.14 -0.53
N LEU A 182 4.72 7.61 0.68
CA LEU A 182 4.70 6.17 0.92
C LEU A 182 3.44 5.48 0.38
N THR A 183 2.31 6.21 0.26
CA THR A 183 1.02 5.59 -0.07
C THR A 183 0.33 6.12 -1.32
N ARG A 184 0.85 7.17 -1.99
CA ARG A 184 0.17 7.79 -3.14
C ARG A 184 1.11 8.18 -4.29
N MET A 185 2.41 7.95 -4.16
CA MET A 185 3.42 8.33 -5.16
C MET A 185 3.30 7.46 -6.41
N ARG A 186 3.18 8.11 -7.58
CA ARG A 186 3.33 7.51 -8.90
C ARG A 186 4.35 8.29 -9.72
N PHE A 187 3.99 9.51 -10.08
CA PHE A 187 4.84 10.46 -10.78
C PHE A 187 5.27 11.59 -9.87
N CYS A 188 6.49 12.05 -10.05
CA CYS A 188 7.00 13.24 -9.38
C CYS A 188 8.01 13.98 -10.26
N ASP A 189 8.29 15.24 -9.93
CA ASP A 189 9.38 16.01 -10.54
C ASP A 189 10.74 15.62 -9.93
N VAL A 190 11.81 16.23 -10.44
CA VAL A 190 13.20 16.02 -9.97
C VAL A 190 13.41 16.38 -8.49
N ASN A 191 12.53 17.16 -7.90
CA ASN A 191 12.56 17.55 -6.49
C ASN A 191 11.65 16.67 -5.60
N GLY A 192 11.00 15.65 -6.19
CA GLY A 192 10.07 14.76 -5.49
C GLY A 192 8.69 15.37 -5.26
N ARG A 193 8.28 16.41 -6.00
CA ARG A 193 6.92 16.96 -5.97
C ARG A 193 5.98 15.99 -6.68
N ILE A 194 5.02 15.46 -5.94
CA ILE A 194 4.07 14.46 -6.43
C ILE A 194 3.05 15.10 -7.38
N ASP A 195 2.81 14.46 -8.53
CA ASP A 195 1.62 14.70 -9.35
C ASP A 195 0.48 13.78 -8.87
N PHE A 196 -0.46 14.34 -8.13
CA PHE A 196 -1.62 13.60 -7.62
C PHE A 196 -2.70 13.32 -8.67
N GLU A 197 -2.61 13.92 -9.85
CA GLU A 197 -3.56 13.76 -10.95
C GLU A 197 -3.12 12.68 -11.94
N GLY A 198 -1.81 12.48 -12.09
CA GLY A 198 -1.23 11.49 -12.99
C GLY A 198 -1.44 10.07 -12.46
N LYS A 199 -2.35 9.31 -13.08
CA LYS A 199 -2.73 7.96 -12.67
C LYS A 199 -2.55 6.92 -13.76
N GLY A 200 -2.17 7.35 -14.97
CA GLY A 200 -1.95 6.47 -16.12
C GLY A 200 -0.65 5.67 -16.03
N ALA A 201 -0.39 4.87 -17.06
CA ALA A 201 0.86 4.12 -17.20
C ALA A 201 2.07 5.06 -17.43
N PRO A 202 3.31 4.61 -17.18
CA PRO A 202 4.51 5.34 -17.62
C PRO A 202 4.43 5.74 -19.08
N GLY A 203 4.83 6.97 -19.37
CA GLY A 203 4.70 7.60 -20.71
C GLY A 203 3.49 8.53 -20.84
N THR A 204 2.53 8.50 -19.90
CA THR A 204 1.35 9.38 -19.93
C THR A 204 1.50 10.64 -19.06
N GLN A 205 2.59 10.76 -18.33
CA GLN A 205 2.82 11.87 -17.39
C GLN A 205 3.05 13.21 -18.10
N LYS A 206 2.76 14.29 -17.39
CA LYS A 206 3.05 15.66 -17.84
C LYS A 206 4.57 15.87 -18.06
N PRO A 207 4.98 16.77 -18.96
CA PRO A 207 6.40 17.13 -19.12
C PRO A 207 7.04 17.53 -17.78
N GLY A 208 8.26 17.04 -17.51
CA GLY A 208 8.99 17.28 -16.27
C GLY A 208 8.58 16.39 -15.10
N MET A 209 7.61 15.49 -15.30
CA MET A 209 7.25 14.44 -14.34
C MET A 209 7.81 13.09 -14.79
N TYR A 210 8.19 12.27 -13.83
CA TYR A 210 8.82 10.97 -14.04
C TYR A 210 8.16 9.93 -13.14
N PRO A 211 8.08 8.66 -13.52
CA PRO A 211 7.89 7.58 -12.54
C PRO A 211 8.89 7.80 -11.39
N TRP A 212 8.44 7.65 -10.15
CA TRP A 212 9.26 7.98 -8.98
C TRP A 212 10.61 7.25 -8.94
N PHE A 213 10.73 6.12 -9.62
CA PHE A 213 11.94 5.30 -9.72
C PHE A 213 12.81 5.62 -10.95
N GLU A 214 12.34 6.51 -11.84
CA GLU A 214 13.03 6.94 -13.06
C GLU A 214 13.52 8.40 -13.00
N VAL A 215 13.36 9.06 -11.86
CA VAL A 215 13.77 10.47 -11.71
C VAL A 215 15.26 10.64 -12.05
N PRO A 216 15.64 11.57 -12.94
CA PRO A 216 17.02 11.81 -13.31
C PRO A 216 17.89 12.15 -12.09
N GLY A 217 19.10 11.60 -12.05
CA GLY A 217 20.05 11.83 -10.95
C GLY A 217 19.75 11.06 -9.67
N ILE A 218 18.69 10.26 -9.65
CA ILE A 218 18.45 9.37 -8.52
C ILE A 218 19.61 8.39 -8.38
N ARG A 219 20.19 8.28 -7.19
CA ARG A 219 21.20 7.25 -6.95
C ARG A 219 20.51 5.89 -7.06
N ARG A 220 21.04 4.98 -7.88
CA ARG A 220 20.55 3.59 -7.93
C ARG A 220 20.56 3.06 -6.51
N ARG A 221 19.40 2.61 -6.05
CA ARG A 221 19.29 2.00 -4.73
C ARG A 221 19.85 0.60 -4.83
N GLU A 222 20.73 0.24 -3.92
CA GLU A 222 21.26 -1.13 -3.82
C GLU A 222 20.18 -2.12 -3.36
N MET A 223 19.08 -1.62 -2.78
CA MET A 223 17.95 -2.42 -2.30
C MET A 223 16.93 -2.70 -3.40
N ARG A 224 16.33 -3.88 -3.33
CA ARG A 224 15.14 -4.21 -4.12
C ARG A 224 13.89 -3.67 -3.41
N VAL A 225 12.99 -3.01 -4.15
CA VAL A 225 11.75 -2.44 -3.62
C VAL A 225 10.57 -3.16 -4.26
N VAL A 226 9.68 -3.75 -3.45
CA VAL A 226 8.39 -4.27 -3.91
C VAL A 226 7.28 -3.30 -3.49
N CYS A 227 6.35 -3.01 -4.43
CA CYS A 227 5.26 -2.07 -4.19
C CYS A 227 3.98 -2.45 -4.94
N GLY A 228 2.86 -1.92 -4.45
CA GLY A 228 1.53 -1.98 -5.03
C GLY A 228 1.07 -0.65 -5.63
N HIS A 229 -0.17 -0.25 -5.32
CA HIS A 229 -0.80 1.05 -5.54
C HIS A 229 -1.01 1.45 -7.01
N TRP A 230 -0.11 1.17 -7.90
CA TRP A 230 -0.12 1.68 -9.26
C TRP A 230 -0.58 0.63 -10.27
N SER A 231 -1.88 0.34 -10.29
CA SER A 231 -2.44 -0.70 -11.16
C SER A 231 -2.17 -0.47 -12.65
N ALA A 232 -2.07 0.79 -13.09
CA ALA A 232 -1.72 1.13 -14.47
C ALA A 232 -0.25 0.85 -14.82
N LEU A 233 0.65 0.68 -13.85
CA LEU A 233 2.01 0.19 -14.05
C LEU A 233 2.00 -1.30 -14.38
N GLY A 234 1.04 -2.04 -13.79
CA GLY A 234 0.93 -3.48 -13.92
C GLY A 234 2.12 -4.22 -13.29
N ARG A 235 2.40 -5.40 -13.84
CA ARG A 235 3.61 -6.14 -13.46
C ARG A 235 4.85 -5.44 -14.00
N PHE A 236 5.65 -4.92 -13.12
CA PHE A 236 6.88 -4.20 -13.46
C PHE A 236 8.09 -4.80 -12.73
N ALA A 237 9.21 -4.91 -13.42
CA ALA A 237 10.51 -5.23 -12.83
C ALA A 237 11.58 -4.41 -13.55
N GLY A 238 12.20 -3.47 -12.84
CA GLY A 238 13.24 -2.62 -13.42
C GLY A 238 13.79 -1.63 -12.39
N LEU A 239 15.02 -1.21 -12.55
CA LEU A 239 15.70 -0.22 -11.71
C LEU A 239 15.65 -0.56 -10.19
N GLY A 240 15.63 -1.86 -9.85
CA GLY A 240 15.50 -2.34 -8.47
C GLY A 240 14.06 -2.24 -7.91
N VAL A 241 13.05 -1.91 -8.72
CA VAL A 241 11.66 -1.80 -8.32
C VAL A 241 10.82 -2.91 -8.95
N TYR A 242 9.91 -3.48 -8.17
CA TYR A 242 8.99 -4.55 -8.55
C TYR A 242 7.57 -4.11 -8.21
N GLY A 243 6.82 -3.69 -9.24
CA GLY A 243 5.40 -3.37 -9.13
C GLY A 243 4.57 -4.65 -9.23
N ILE A 244 3.68 -4.89 -8.27
CA ILE A 244 2.86 -6.09 -8.21
C ILE A 244 1.35 -5.81 -8.04
N ASP A 245 0.92 -4.55 -8.07
CA ASP A 245 -0.49 -4.25 -8.27
C ASP A 245 -0.84 -4.47 -9.75
N THR A 246 -1.52 -5.55 -10.00
CA THR A 246 -1.93 -5.99 -11.34
C THR A 246 -3.44 -5.86 -11.57
N GLY A 247 -4.08 -5.00 -10.77
CA GLY A 247 -5.45 -4.56 -10.99
C GLY A 247 -6.50 -5.62 -10.67
N CYS A 248 -6.33 -6.39 -9.61
CA CYS A 248 -7.26 -7.45 -9.20
C CYS A 248 -8.72 -6.96 -9.22
N VAL A 249 -9.02 -5.90 -8.52
CA VAL A 249 -10.38 -5.33 -8.40
C VAL A 249 -10.98 -4.87 -9.73
N TRP A 250 -10.16 -4.67 -10.75
CA TRP A 250 -10.55 -4.25 -12.10
C TRP A 250 -10.69 -5.41 -13.09
N GLY A 251 -10.61 -6.66 -12.64
CA GLY A 251 -10.63 -7.84 -13.48
C GLY A 251 -9.27 -8.21 -14.07
N GLY A 252 -8.19 -7.72 -13.49
CA GLY A 252 -6.84 -8.13 -13.82
C GLY A 252 -6.43 -9.39 -13.07
N LYS A 253 -5.34 -9.31 -12.31
CA LYS A 253 -4.82 -10.45 -11.53
C LYS A 253 -4.51 -10.02 -10.10
N LEU A 254 -4.62 -10.95 -9.14
CA LEU A 254 -3.93 -10.83 -7.87
C LEU A 254 -2.56 -11.51 -8.00
N THR A 255 -1.51 -10.77 -7.66
CA THR A 255 -0.12 -11.18 -7.89
C THR A 255 0.63 -11.34 -6.57
N ALA A 256 1.31 -12.47 -6.43
CA ALA A 256 2.35 -12.69 -5.44
C ALA A 256 3.73 -12.70 -6.12
N LEU A 257 4.73 -12.16 -5.43
CA LEU A 257 6.14 -12.20 -5.82
C LEU A 257 6.92 -12.97 -4.75
N ARG A 258 7.57 -14.06 -5.14
CA ARG A 258 8.44 -14.81 -4.25
C ARG A 258 9.79 -14.11 -4.09
N LEU A 259 10.19 -13.83 -2.84
CA LEU A 259 11.32 -12.96 -2.51
C LEU A 259 12.59 -13.71 -2.10
N ASP A 260 12.46 -14.94 -1.60
CA ASP A 260 13.54 -15.76 -1.02
C ASP A 260 14.34 -16.56 -2.06
N VAL A 261 14.21 -16.18 -3.33
CA VAL A 261 14.92 -16.80 -4.46
C VAL A 261 15.78 -15.76 -5.18
N GLU A 262 16.83 -16.22 -5.87
CA GLU A 262 17.74 -15.34 -6.61
C GLU A 262 17.01 -14.53 -7.65
N GLU A 263 16.21 -15.19 -8.50
CA GLU A 263 15.32 -14.55 -9.47
C GLU A 263 13.88 -14.56 -8.94
N PRO A 264 13.30 -13.39 -8.63
CA PRO A 264 11.95 -13.30 -8.09
C PRO A 264 10.91 -13.91 -9.03
N GLN A 265 10.03 -14.75 -8.49
CA GLN A 265 9.02 -15.47 -9.26
C GLN A 265 7.63 -14.88 -9.02
N TYR A 266 6.90 -14.62 -10.10
CA TYR A 266 5.53 -14.14 -10.05
C TYR A 266 4.56 -15.31 -10.08
N ILE A 267 3.65 -15.35 -9.11
CA ILE A 267 2.54 -16.28 -9.04
C ILE A 267 1.25 -15.45 -9.07
N THR A 268 0.33 -15.78 -9.96
CA THR A 268 -0.87 -14.97 -10.18
C THR A 268 -2.13 -15.83 -10.20
N VAL A 269 -3.25 -15.24 -9.83
CA VAL A 269 -4.59 -15.74 -10.09
C VAL A 269 -5.38 -14.70 -10.87
N ASP A 270 -6.20 -15.15 -11.81
CA ASP A 270 -7.08 -14.26 -12.56
C ASP A 270 -8.24 -13.80 -11.68
N ALA A 271 -8.69 -12.58 -11.87
CA ALA A 271 -9.81 -12.00 -11.13
C ALA A 271 -10.94 -11.62 -12.07
N GLU A 272 -12.17 -11.76 -11.58
CA GLU A 272 -13.33 -11.14 -12.22
C GLU A 272 -13.40 -9.66 -11.85
N PRO A 273 -13.92 -8.79 -12.72
CA PRO A 273 -14.04 -7.38 -12.40
C PRO A 273 -15.10 -7.16 -11.30
N HIS A 274 -14.66 -6.81 -10.11
CA HIS A 274 -15.53 -6.46 -8.98
C HIS A 274 -16.13 -5.06 -9.15
N ARG A 275 -15.46 -4.20 -9.92
CA ARG A 275 -15.92 -2.86 -10.25
C ARG A 275 -15.57 -2.50 -11.69
N LYS A 276 -16.49 -1.82 -12.41
CA LYS A 276 -16.15 -1.20 -13.69
C LYS A 276 -15.24 0.00 -13.46
N ARG A 277 -14.11 0.05 -14.15
CA ARG A 277 -13.22 1.21 -14.15
C ARG A 277 -13.90 2.34 -14.93
N LEU A 278 -14.19 3.45 -14.24
CA LEU A 278 -14.67 4.66 -14.91
C LEU A 278 -13.47 5.42 -15.50
N ALA A 279 -13.68 6.10 -16.64
CA ALA A 279 -12.64 6.90 -17.27
C ALA A 279 -12.13 7.98 -16.28
N GLY A 280 -10.82 7.96 -15.98
CA GLY A 280 -10.20 8.89 -15.02
C GLY A 280 -10.13 8.40 -13.56
N GLU A 281 -10.74 7.28 -13.21
CA GLU A 281 -10.48 6.62 -11.93
C GLU A 281 -9.12 5.90 -12.01
N GLY A 282 -8.20 6.35 -11.20
CA GLY A 282 -7.00 5.61 -10.82
C GLY A 282 -7.11 5.28 -9.34
N ASP A 283 -6.25 4.44 -8.88
CA ASP A 283 -6.15 4.00 -7.48
C ASP A 283 -5.95 5.17 -6.51
#